data_601f0b1eb4badb2533155aafd3b533db
#
_entry.id   601f0b1eb4badb2533155aafd3b533db
#
_cell.length_a   1.000
_cell.length_b   1.000
_cell.length_c   1.000
_cell.angle_alpha   90.00
_cell.angle_beta   90.00
_cell.angle_gamma   90.00
#
_symmetry.space_group_name_H-M   'P 1'
#
loop_
_entity.id
_entity.type
_entity.pdbx_description
1 polymer ?
#
loop_
_entity_poly.entity_id
_entity_poly.type
_entity_poly.pdbx_seq_one_letter_code
_entity_poly.pdbx_strand_id
1 'polypeptide(L)'
;EIVKDSKVFYQNIWVVFDKDDFKDFDEAIRLGKEKGYKIAWSNQSFEYWLYLHFNYADTALHRNDWCEKLNEIFKQYNLGDGTYHKNCEEIFNLVNQYDGVNTAIKNAKRMDFVRGKMCHQSMIRGRRCIRWLRS
;
A
#
# COMPACT_ATOMS: atom_id res chain seq x y z
N GLU A 1 2.53 -23.17 2.48
CA GLU A 1 2.31 -24.34 3.37
C GLU A 1 1.04 -24.19 4.21
N ILE A 2 0.86 -23.10 4.96
CA ILE A 2 -0.32 -22.88 5.82
C ILE A 2 -1.66 -23.07 5.07
N VAL A 3 -1.75 -22.60 3.84
CA VAL A 3 -2.99 -22.72 3.03
C VAL A 3 -3.24 -24.13 2.55
N LYS A 4 -2.20 -24.92 2.28
CA LYS A 4 -2.32 -26.32 1.84
C LYS A 4 -2.83 -27.24 2.96
N ASP A 5 -2.48 -26.92 4.20
CA ASP A 5 -2.85 -27.69 5.39
C ASP A 5 -4.20 -27.26 5.98
N SER A 6 -4.78 -26.17 5.45
CA SER A 6 -6.10 -25.70 5.88
C SER A 6 -7.21 -26.61 5.38
N LYS A 7 -8.10 -27.04 6.29
CA LYS A 7 -9.34 -27.72 5.95
C LYS A 7 -10.41 -26.79 5.38
N VAL A 8 -10.13 -25.49 5.32
CA VAL A 8 -11.04 -24.47 4.80
C VAL A 8 -10.70 -24.17 3.34
N PHE A 9 -11.71 -24.22 2.48
CA PHE A 9 -11.56 -23.85 1.08
C PHE A 9 -11.68 -22.33 0.92
N TYR A 10 -10.61 -21.68 0.45
CA TYR A 10 -10.58 -20.24 0.16
C TYR A 10 -10.75 -19.99 -1.34
N GLN A 11 -11.77 -19.21 -1.71
CA GLN A 11 -11.99 -18.81 -3.10
C GLN A 11 -10.95 -17.82 -3.61
N ASN A 12 -10.47 -16.94 -2.73
CA ASN A 12 -9.50 -15.92 -3.06
C ASN A 12 -8.39 -15.89 -2.01
N ILE A 13 -7.17 -16.11 -2.44
CA ILE A 13 -5.98 -16.00 -1.60
C ILE A 13 -5.17 -14.81 -2.09
N TRP A 14 -4.90 -13.88 -1.20
CA TRP A 14 -4.07 -12.71 -1.47
C TRP A 14 -2.72 -12.84 -0.77
N VAL A 15 -1.66 -12.51 -1.48
CA VAL A 15 -0.33 -12.30 -0.90
C VAL A 15 -0.03 -10.81 -0.98
N VAL A 16 0.23 -10.20 0.17
CA VAL A 16 0.47 -8.77 0.30
C VAL A 16 1.86 -8.56 0.89
N PHE A 17 2.68 -7.75 0.24
CA PHE A 17 4.03 -7.45 0.68
C PHE A 17 4.52 -6.09 0.19
N ASP A 18 5.50 -5.52 0.89
CA ASP A 18 6.19 -4.31 0.47
C ASP A 18 7.34 -4.64 -0.49
N LYS A 19 7.56 -3.77 -1.47
CA LYS A 19 8.71 -3.84 -2.35
C LYS A 19 9.93 -3.21 -1.68
N ASP A 20 10.36 -3.69 -0.56
CA ASP A 20 11.63 -3.26 0.01
C ASP A 20 12.81 -3.54 -0.96
N ASP A 21 14.05 -3.33 -0.55
CA ASP A 21 15.26 -3.56 -1.36
C ASP A 21 15.56 -5.06 -1.63
N PHE A 22 14.52 -5.91 -1.59
CA PHE A 22 14.63 -7.34 -1.89
C PHE A 22 14.89 -7.58 -3.37
N LYS A 23 15.98 -8.29 -3.67
CA LYS A 23 16.36 -8.65 -5.04
C LYS A 23 15.37 -9.62 -5.68
N ASP A 24 14.67 -10.42 -4.88
CA ASP A 24 13.78 -11.50 -5.32
C ASP A 24 12.32 -11.05 -5.50
N PHE A 25 12.06 -9.74 -5.56
CA PHE A 25 10.71 -9.18 -5.66
C PHE A 25 9.94 -9.68 -6.90
N ASP A 26 10.57 -9.63 -8.07
CA ASP A 26 9.93 -10.07 -9.33
C ASP A 26 9.67 -11.58 -9.31
N GLU A 27 10.57 -12.36 -8.70
CA GLU A 27 10.42 -13.80 -8.51
C GLU A 27 9.26 -14.13 -7.57
N ALA A 28 9.09 -13.38 -6.47
CA ALA A 28 7.97 -13.54 -5.55
C ALA A 28 6.63 -13.31 -6.26
N ILE A 29 6.54 -12.30 -7.13
CA ILE A 29 5.35 -12.04 -7.95
C ILE A 29 5.08 -13.22 -8.90
N ARG A 30 6.11 -13.71 -9.59
CA ARG A 30 5.99 -14.83 -10.52
C ARG A 30 5.47 -16.09 -9.83
N LEU A 31 6.11 -16.48 -8.73
CA LEU A 31 5.72 -17.67 -7.94
C LEU A 31 4.30 -17.55 -7.36
N GLY A 32 3.92 -16.37 -6.88
CA GLY A 32 2.57 -16.15 -6.38
C GLY A 32 1.50 -16.31 -7.46
N LYS A 33 1.74 -15.78 -8.66
CA LYS A 33 0.85 -15.94 -9.81
C LYS A 33 0.76 -17.38 -10.28
N GLU A 34 1.87 -18.10 -10.36
CA GLU A 34 1.90 -19.53 -10.73
C GLU A 34 1.10 -20.41 -9.77
N LYS A 35 1.06 -20.03 -8.49
CA LYS A 35 0.22 -20.70 -7.48
C LYS A 35 -1.24 -20.26 -7.50
N GLY A 36 -1.64 -19.39 -8.42
CA GLY A 36 -3.00 -18.87 -8.53
C GLY A 36 -3.38 -17.84 -7.45
N TYR A 37 -2.39 -17.25 -6.77
CA TYR A 37 -2.64 -16.23 -5.76
C TYR A 37 -2.83 -14.85 -6.40
N LYS A 38 -3.70 -14.05 -5.82
CA LYS A 38 -3.79 -12.62 -6.11
C LYS A 38 -2.64 -11.90 -5.39
N ILE A 39 -1.95 -11.01 -6.10
CA ILE A 39 -0.79 -10.31 -5.56
C ILE A 39 -1.11 -8.83 -5.42
N ALA A 40 -0.92 -8.32 -4.21
CA ALA A 40 -0.91 -6.91 -3.92
C ALA A 40 0.46 -6.52 -3.32
N TRP A 41 0.99 -5.39 -3.74
CA TRP A 41 2.27 -4.92 -3.22
C TRP A 41 2.33 -3.39 -3.19
N SER A 42 3.08 -2.87 -2.23
CA SER A 42 3.38 -1.45 -2.09
C SER A 42 4.80 -1.16 -2.60
N ASN A 43 4.96 -0.06 -3.33
CA ASN A 43 6.29 0.34 -3.83
C ASN A 43 7.12 1.13 -2.81
N GLN A 44 6.51 1.55 -1.70
CA GLN A 44 7.18 2.24 -0.62
C GLN A 44 6.93 1.48 0.68
N SER A 45 6.09 1.99 1.54
CA SER A 45 5.75 1.39 2.81
C SER A 45 4.24 1.39 3.02
N PHE A 46 3.78 0.56 3.95
CA PHE A 46 2.38 0.54 4.35
C PHE A 46 1.95 1.89 4.95
N GLU A 47 2.87 2.59 5.61
CA GLU A 47 2.64 3.92 6.16
C GLU A 47 2.25 4.94 5.07
N TYR A 48 2.85 4.83 3.88
CA TYR A 48 2.45 5.66 2.75
C TYR A 48 1.00 5.39 2.32
N TRP A 49 0.57 4.13 2.29
CA TRP A 49 -0.83 3.79 2.02
C TRP A 49 -1.77 4.41 3.06
N LEU A 50 -1.44 4.32 4.35
CA LEU A 50 -2.21 4.96 5.41
C LEU A 50 -2.30 6.49 5.22
N TYR A 51 -1.20 7.14 4.82
CA TYR A 51 -1.19 8.57 4.55
C TYR A 51 -2.15 8.95 3.42
N LEU A 52 -2.27 8.12 2.38
CA LEU A 52 -3.19 8.37 1.26
C LEU A 52 -4.68 8.37 1.65
N HIS A 53 -5.03 7.84 2.83
CA HIS A 53 -6.41 7.92 3.35
C HIS A 53 -6.82 9.36 3.69
N PHE A 54 -5.86 10.25 3.87
CA PHE A 54 -6.08 11.65 4.27
C PHE A 54 -5.63 12.62 3.20
N ASN A 55 -4.45 12.44 2.66
CA ASN A 55 -3.80 13.40 1.78
C ASN A 55 -3.20 12.74 0.54
N TYR A 56 -3.18 13.50 -0.55
CA TYR A 56 -2.42 13.13 -1.74
C TYR A 56 -0.94 13.49 -1.56
N ALA A 57 -0.04 12.57 -1.92
CA ALA A 57 1.38 12.84 -2.06
C ALA A 57 1.96 11.98 -3.19
N ASP A 58 2.88 12.53 -3.97
CA ASP A 58 3.60 11.83 -5.04
C ASP A 58 5.12 11.84 -4.84
N THR A 59 5.56 12.22 -3.64
CA THR A 59 6.96 12.27 -3.24
C THR A 59 7.45 10.91 -2.73
N ALA A 60 8.68 10.56 -3.11
CA ALA A 60 9.37 9.41 -2.54
C ALA A 60 10.05 9.85 -1.23
N LEU A 61 9.47 9.46 -0.10
CA LEU A 61 10.03 9.70 1.23
C LEU A 61 10.51 8.38 1.84
N HIS A 62 11.43 8.48 2.77
CA HIS A 62 11.82 7.33 3.58
C HIS A 62 10.67 6.93 4.52
N ARG A 63 10.64 5.65 4.95
CA ARG A 63 9.61 5.12 5.85
C ARG A 63 9.43 5.96 7.12
N ASN A 64 10.52 6.41 7.71
CA ASN A 64 10.48 7.22 8.94
C ASN A 64 9.75 8.55 8.73
N ASP A 65 9.95 9.19 7.57
CA ASP A 65 9.28 10.45 7.24
C ASP A 65 7.76 10.24 7.12
N TRP A 66 7.32 9.08 6.63
CA TRP A 66 5.89 8.73 6.60
C TRP A 66 5.31 8.53 7.98
N CYS A 67 6.07 7.93 8.92
CA CYS A 67 5.62 7.80 10.31
C CYS A 67 5.44 9.17 10.97
N GLU A 68 6.35 10.12 10.74
CA GLU A 68 6.24 11.49 11.24
C GLU A 68 4.99 12.19 10.68
N LYS A 69 4.76 12.08 9.36
CA LYS A 69 3.56 12.64 8.71
C LYS A 69 2.26 12.01 9.21
N LEU A 70 2.27 10.71 9.50
CA LEU A 70 1.12 10.05 10.12
C LEU A 70 0.87 10.56 11.55
N ASN A 71 1.91 10.81 12.34
CA ASN A 71 1.75 11.41 13.66
C ASN A 71 1.10 12.80 13.59
N GLU A 72 1.47 13.62 12.60
CA GLU A 72 0.81 14.91 12.37
C GLU A 72 -0.68 14.75 12.07
N ILE A 73 -1.03 13.78 11.19
CA ILE A 73 -2.42 13.46 10.85
C ILE A 73 -3.18 12.96 12.07
N PHE A 74 -2.62 12.02 12.84
CA PHE A 74 -3.26 11.45 14.02
C PHE A 74 -3.60 12.53 15.06
N LYS A 75 -2.70 13.49 15.26
CA LYS A 75 -2.95 14.67 16.10
C LYS A 75 -4.03 15.57 15.51
N GLN A 76 -3.94 15.89 14.22
CA GLN A 76 -4.87 16.81 13.55
C GLN A 76 -6.31 16.28 13.58
N TYR A 77 -6.51 14.98 13.35
CA TYR A 77 -7.82 14.36 13.28
C TYR A 77 -8.25 13.71 14.61
N ASN A 78 -7.45 13.86 15.66
CA ASN A 78 -7.68 13.26 16.98
C ASN A 78 -7.96 11.76 16.92
N LEU A 79 -7.13 11.03 16.16
CA LEU A 79 -7.27 9.58 15.97
C LEU A 79 -6.57 8.82 17.09
N GLY A 80 -7.29 7.90 17.72
CA GLY A 80 -6.75 7.11 18.83
C GLY A 80 -6.22 7.99 19.96
N ASP A 81 -4.97 7.80 20.35
CA ASP A 81 -4.27 8.62 21.35
C ASP A 81 -3.51 9.83 20.71
N GLY A 82 -3.72 10.09 19.42
CA GLY A 82 -3.04 11.15 18.67
C GLY A 82 -1.66 10.74 18.18
N THR A 83 -1.30 9.46 18.24
CA THR A 83 0.00 8.95 17.79
C THR A 83 -0.20 7.72 16.91
N TYR A 84 0.55 7.64 15.82
CA TYR A 84 0.58 6.44 14.98
C TYR A 84 1.41 5.34 15.63
N HIS A 85 0.79 4.18 15.81
CA HIS A 85 1.43 2.96 16.31
C HIS A 85 1.43 1.88 15.24
N LYS A 86 2.60 1.36 14.90
CA LYS A 86 2.79 0.41 13.79
C LYS A 86 1.97 -0.89 13.92
N ASN A 87 1.74 -1.35 15.14
CA ASN A 87 1.01 -2.59 15.42
C ASN A 87 -0.40 -2.32 15.99
N CYS A 88 -1.02 -1.20 15.63
CA CYS A 88 -2.36 -0.86 16.07
C CYS A 88 -3.39 -1.76 15.39
N GLU A 89 -4.09 -2.62 16.15
CA GLU A 89 -5.14 -3.51 15.63
C GLU A 89 -6.33 -2.72 15.04
N GLU A 90 -6.63 -1.55 15.62
CA GLU A 90 -7.72 -0.68 15.19
C GLU A 90 -7.35 0.26 14.02
N ILE A 91 -6.17 0.12 13.43
CA ILE A 91 -5.66 1.07 12.42
C ILE A 91 -6.64 1.27 11.28
N PHE A 92 -7.29 0.21 10.80
CA PHE A 92 -8.26 0.28 9.71
C PHE A 92 -9.47 1.15 10.10
N ASN A 93 -10.03 0.92 11.29
CA ASN A 93 -11.17 1.69 11.78
C ASN A 93 -10.81 3.17 11.96
N LEU A 94 -9.62 3.45 12.50
CA LEU A 94 -9.14 4.82 12.69
C LEU A 94 -9.00 5.58 11.36
N VAL A 95 -8.35 4.99 10.36
CA VAL A 95 -8.10 5.69 9.09
C VAL A 95 -9.32 5.73 8.16
N ASN A 96 -10.32 4.88 8.39
CA ASN A 96 -11.53 4.82 7.56
C ASN A 96 -12.71 5.66 8.10
N GLN A 97 -12.56 6.36 9.23
CA GLN A 97 -13.62 7.17 9.84
C GLN A 97 -14.23 8.22 8.89
N TYR A 98 -13.45 8.76 7.98
CA TYR A 98 -13.83 9.85 7.06
C TYR A 98 -13.82 9.38 5.59
N ASP A 99 -14.35 8.18 5.31
CA ASP A 99 -14.31 7.56 3.98
C ASP A 99 -12.86 7.40 3.45
N GLY A 100 -11.95 7.09 4.38
CA GLY A 100 -10.51 7.08 4.12
C GLY A 100 -10.10 6.11 3.01
N VAL A 101 -10.70 4.91 2.95
CA VAL A 101 -10.38 3.90 1.91
C VAL A 101 -10.70 4.44 0.51
N ASN A 102 -11.87 5.05 0.30
CA ASN A 102 -12.21 5.63 -1.01
C ASN A 102 -11.29 6.81 -1.35
N THR A 103 -10.93 7.62 -0.36
CA THR A 103 -9.95 8.70 -0.51
C THR A 103 -8.59 8.15 -0.92
N ALA A 104 -8.10 7.09 -0.26
CA ALA A 104 -6.84 6.43 -0.59
C ALA A 104 -6.84 5.87 -2.02
N ILE A 105 -7.91 5.19 -2.42
CA ILE A 105 -8.09 4.67 -3.79
C ILE A 105 -8.06 5.81 -4.82
N LYS A 106 -8.77 6.91 -4.55
CA LYS A 106 -8.78 8.10 -5.42
C LYS A 106 -7.40 8.72 -5.55
N ASN A 107 -6.69 8.87 -4.44
CA ASN A 107 -5.34 9.42 -4.40
C ASN A 107 -4.33 8.52 -5.13
N ALA A 108 -4.42 7.20 -4.96
CA ALA A 108 -3.60 6.23 -5.68
C ALA A 108 -3.85 6.27 -7.20
N LYS A 109 -5.12 6.32 -7.63
CA LYS A 109 -5.48 6.46 -9.05
C LYS A 109 -5.00 7.77 -9.66
N ARG A 110 -5.08 8.88 -8.91
CA ARG A 110 -4.52 10.17 -9.36
C ARG A 110 -3.03 10.07 -9.61
N MET A 111 -2.31 9.36 -8.77
CA MET A 111 -0.88 9.16 -8.90
C MET A 111 -0.53 8.34 -10.15
N ASP A 112 -1.25 7.25 -10.41
CA ASP A 112 -1.07 6.44 -11.63
C ASP A 112 -1.34 7.27 -12.89
N PHE A 113 -2.34 8.14 -12.86
CA PHE A 113 -2.65 9.03 -13.97
C PHE A 113 -1.56 10.07 -14.22
N VAL A 114 -1.06 10.73 -13.18
CA VAL A 114 0.03 11.72 -13.28
C VAL A 114 1.32 11.07 -13.79
N ARG A 115 1.65 9.88 -13.26
CA ARG A 115 2.86 9.14 -13.69
C ARG A 115 2.69 8.49 -15.06
N GLY A 116 1.50 8.05 -15.45
CA GLY A 116 1.20 7.54 -16.79
C GLY A 116 1.43 8.59 -17.87
N LYS A 117 1.11 9.86 -17.60
CA LYS A 117 1.46 10.99 -18.47
C LYS A 117 2.97 11.27 -18.53
N MET A 118 3.69 11.01 -17.45
CA MET A 118 5.16 11.17 -17.41
C MET A 118 5.90 9.96 -18.00
N CYS A 119 5.30 8.77 -17.98
CA CYS A 119 5.92 7.53 -18.46
C CYS A 119 6.12 7.48 -19.98
N HIS A 120 5.44 8.31 -20.77
CA HIS A 120 5.73 8.40 -22.21
C HIS A 120 7.10 9.03 -22.52
N GLN A 121 7.74 9.69 -21.54
CA GLN A 121 9.08 10.27 -21.69
C GLN A 121 10.18 9.67 -20.80
N SER A 122 9.86 8.77 -19.86
CA SER A 122 10.85 8.24 -18.89
C SER A 122 10.76 6.75 -18.63
N MET A 123 10.53 5.92 -19.65
CA MET A 123 10.55 4.45 -19.55
C MET A 123 11.92 3.86 -19.13
N ILE A 124 12.92 4.68 -18.82
CA ILE A 124 14.31 4.26 -18.58
C ILE A 124 14.68 4.21 -17.09
N ARG A 125 13.84 4.68 -16.17
CA ARG A 125 14.16 4.60 -14.73
C ARG A 125 13.02 3.99 -13.93
N GLY A 126 13.13 2.68 -13.69
CA GLY A 126 12.22 1.80 -12.98
C GLY A 126 11.64 2.27 -11.66
N ARG A 127 10.65 3.13 -11.70
CA ARG A 127 9.84 3.50 -10.53
C ARG A 127 8.38 3.20 -10.85
N ARG A 128 7.94 1.99 -10.54
CA ARG A 128 6.53 1.62 -10.62
C ARG A 128 5.86 1.89 -9.28
N CYS A 129 4.81 2.66 -9.31
CA CYS A 129 3.96 2.93 -8.16
C CYS A 129 2.92 1.84 -7.94
N ILE A 130 2.35 1.83 -6.75
CA ILE A 130 1.33 0.93 -6.23
C ILE A 130 0.35 0.49 -7.31
N ARG A 131 0.35 -0.79 -7.64
CA ARG A 131 -0.68 -1.41 -8.48
C ARG A 131 -1.70 -2.08 -7.56
N TRP A 132 -2.60 -1.28 -7.02
CA TRP A 132 -3.80 -1.77 -6.35
C TRP A 132 -4.92 -1.87 -7.38
N LEU A 133 -5.48 -3.08 -7.50
CA LEU A 133 -6.74 -3.38 -8.19
C LEU A 133 -6.74 -3.29 -9.72
N ARG A 134 -6.43 -4.38 -10.36
CA ARG A 134 -7.22 -4.87 -11.49
C ARG A 134 -7.66 -6.31 -11.17
N SER A 135 -8.92 -6.42 -10.79
CA SER A 135 -9.68 -7.65 -10.90
C SER A 135 -9.90 -7.98 -12.36
#